data_c4f41856fd5efda94a4d31884d56e910
#
_entry.id   c4f41856fd5efda94a4d31884d56e910
#
_cell.length_a   1.000
_cell.length_b   1.000
_cell.length_c   1.000
_cell.angle_alpha   90.00
_cell.angle_beta   90.00
_cell.angle_gamma   90.00
#
_symmetry.space_group_name_H-M   'P 1'
#
loop_
_entity.id
_entity.type
_entity.pdbx_description
1 polymer ?
#
loop_
_entity_poly.entity_id
_entity_poly.type
_entity_poly.pdbx_seq_one_letter_code
_entity_poly.pdbx_strand_id
1 'polypeptide(L)'
;MDLGETSPGGDAYRRLRLSSDPNYTAGQVWEGFRGNWVWQSGVINEYSASPIVGTNNAKPGISGVYVDDTFYPSDTTGAYAHHVDYFNGQVVFDTAIPTGSKVQAEFSYKWINVVYANSIPWMREVQYRSLDLNSSFLQAGKGEWDTPPETRLQLPAIAVEIVPRRTFRGYQLGGGQWVYTDVLFHCIAENEMTRNELVDIVSFQSDKKIGTYDSNIVARSGDFPIDYRGTPVSGALAFPDLVKKHRGTFIRLIDPSVQGMDMINSNMYGGIVKITTEVINLQI
;
A
#
# COMPACT_ATOMS: atom_id res chain seq x y z
N MET A 1 9.11 -16.58 5.19
CA MET A 1 9.39 -18.00 5.43
C MET A 1 8.46 -18.78 4.55
N ASP A 2 9.03 -19.52 3.63
CA ASP A 2 8.28 -20.48 2.84
C ASP A 2 7.97 -21.66 3.77
N LEU A 3 6.69 -21.93 4.03
CA LEU A 3 6.31 -22.97 4.99
C LEU A 3 6.40 -24.38 4.39
N GLY A 4 6.97 -24.53 3.20
CA GLY A 4 7.31 -25.82 2.59
C GLY A 4 6.12 -26.71 2.24
N GLU A 5 4.90 -26.19 2.29
CA GLU A 5 3.70 -26.93 1.92
C GLU A 5 3.32 -26.63 0.47
N THR A 6 3.33 -27.65 -0.36
CA THR A 6 2.78 -27.57 -1.71
C THR A 6 1.26 -27.50 -1.65
N SER A 7 0.68 -26.55 -2.39
CA SER A 7 -0.77 -26.47 -2.58
C SER A 7 -1.19 -27.33 -3.79
N PRO A 8 -2.41 -27.87 -3.80
CA PRO A 8 -2.99 -28.46 -5.03
C PRO A 8 -3.02 -27.49 -6.20
N GLY A 9 -3.04 -26.15 -5.93
CA GLY A 9 -2.93 -25.10 -6.94
C GLY A 9 -1.50 -24.80 -7.40
N GLY A 10 -0.50 -25.45 -6.83
CA GLY A 10 0.92 -25.23 -7.13
C GLY A 10 1.59 -24.21 -6.21
N ASP A 11 2.86 -23.92 -6.46
CA ASP A 11 3.75 -23.11 -5.61
C ASP A 11 3.35 -21.62 -5.51
N ALA A 12 2.44 -21.16 -6.37
CA ALA A 12 1.93 -19.79 -6.32
C ALA A 12 0.98 -19.55 -5.13
N TYR A 13 0.31 -20.61 -4.64
CA TYR A 13 -0.62 -20.52 -3.52
C TYR A 13 0.12 -20.60 -2.19
N ARG A 14 0.04 -19.53 -1.42
CA ARG A 14 0.71 -19.41 -0.13
C ARG A 14 -0.28 -19.59 1.01
N ARG A 15 0.19 -20.25 2.06
CA ARG A 15 -0.61 -20.44 3.28
C ARG A 15 -0.88 -19.09 3.95
N LEU A 16 -2.13 -18.86 4.29
CA LEU A 16 -2.58 -17.76 5.12
C LEU A 16 -2.57 -18.19 6.59
N ARG A 17 -2.46 -17.23 7.48
CA ARG A 17 -2.52 -17.43 8.92
C ARG A 17 -3.87 -16.94 9.44
N LEU A 18 -4.35 -17.59 10.46
CA LEU A 18 -5.52 -17.12 11.20
C LEU A 18 -5.20 -15.76 11.84
N SER A 19 -6.02 -14.76 11.58
CA SER A 19 -5.90 -13.45 12.21
C SER A 19 -6.35 -13.49 13.66
N SER A 20 -5.67 -12.70 14.49
CA SER A 20 -6.03 -12.47 15.90
C SER A 20 -6.83 -11.16 16.10
N ASP A 21 -7.32 -10.52 15.04
CA ASP A 21 -8.09 -9.28 15.12
C ASP A 21 -9.35 -9.48 15.96
N PRO A 22 -9.48 -8.74 17.09
CA PRO A 22 -10.60 -8.89 18.01
C PRO A 22 -11.93 -8.40 17.44
N ASN A 23 -11.95 -7.70 16.31
CA ASN A 23 -13.16 -7.24 15.65
C ASN A 23 -13.88 -8.34 14.88
N TYR A 24 -13.24 -9.50 14.69
CA TYR A 24 -13.77 -10.62 13.93
C TYR A 24 -13.89 -11.88 14.80
N THR A 25 -14.81 -12.74 14.42
CA THR A 25 -14.93 -14.07 15.03
C THR A 25 -13.74 -14.95 14.62
N ALA A 26 -13.16 -15.71 15.55
CA ALA A 26 -12.06 -16.62 15.25
C ALA A 26 -12.42 -17.58 14.10
N GLY A 27 -11.55 -17.65 13.09
CA GLY A 27 -11.80 -18.42 11.85
C GLY A 27 -12.43 -17.61 10.72
N GLN A 28 -12.79 -16.35 10.95
CA GLN A 28 -13.38 -15.50 9.93
C GLN A 28 -12.34 -14.82 9.04
N VAL A 29 -11.21 -14.39 9.61
CA VAL A 29 -10.16 -13.66 8.87
C VAL A 29 -8.88 -14.47 8.81
N TRP A 30 -8.33 -14.56 7.59
CA TRP A 30 -7.08 -15.22 7.30
C TRP A 30 -6.15 -14.25 6.54
N GLU A 31 -4.96 -14.04 7.04
CA GLU A 31 -4.06 -13.01 6.55
C GLU A 31 -2.77 -13.56 5.94
N GLY A 32 -2.30 -12.86 4.91
CA GLY A 32 -0.99 -13.10 4.35
C GLY A 32 0.12 -12.50 5.22
N PHE A 33 1.35 -12.86 4.89
CA PHE A 33 2.52 -12.32 5.59
C PHE A 33 2.75 -10.82 5.34
N ARG A 34 2.13 -10.24 4.31
CA ARG A 34 2.13 -8.80 3.98
C ARG A 34 0.76 -8.35 3.52
N GLY A 35 0.43 -7.09 3.81
CA GLY A 35 -0.69 -6.38 3.21
C GLY A 35 -0.36 -5.79 1.83
N ASN A 36 -1.16 -4.84 1.39
CA ASN A 36 -1.03 -4.17 0.09
C ASN A 36 -0.97 -5.16 -1.08
N TRP A 37 -1.90 -6.10 -1.09
CA TRP A 37 -2.02 -7.04 -2.21
C TRP A 37 -2.40 -6.32 -3.49
N VAL A 38 -1.88 -6.82 -4.60
CA VAL A 38 -2.12 -6.21 -5.91
C VAL A 38 -3.44 -6.71 -6.47
N TRP A 39 -4.39 -5.82 -6.63
CA TRP A 39 -5.69 -6.07 -7.27
C TRP A 39 -5.76 -5.49 -8.68
N GLN A 40 -4.83 -4.61 -9.01
CA GLN A 40 -4.73 -3.95 -10.30
C GLN A 40 -3.25 -3.79 -10.66
N SER A 41 -2.91 -4.09 -11.90
CA SER A 41 -1.62 -3.68 -12.45
C SER A 41 -1.62 -2.15 -12.63
N GLY A 42 -0.88 -1.44 -11.78
CA GLY A 42 -0.69 0.02 -11.88
C GLY A 42 0.25 0.44 -13.01
N VAL A 43 0.93 -0.54 -13.62
CA VAL A 43 1.82 -0.32 -14.74
C VAL A 43 1.14 -0.86 -15.98
N ILE A 44 0.58 0.04 -16.77
CA ILE A 44 0.31 -0.28 -18.18
C ILE A 44 1.68 -0.34 -18.83
N ASN A 45 2.24 -1.54 -18.86
CA ASN A 45 3.39 -1.77 -19.68
C ASN A 45 2.90 -1.85 -21.12
N GLU A 46 3.32 -0.92 -21.93
CA GLU A 46 3.05 -0.93 -23.38
C GLU A 46 3.53 -2.23 -24.04
N TYR A 47 4.41 -2.95 -23.39
CA TYR A 47 5.02 -4.20 -23.87
C TYR A 47 4.46 -5.47 -23.24
N SER A 48 3.59 -5.38 -22.25
CA SER A 48 3.01 -6.55 -21.58
C SER A 48 1.52 -6.35 -21.35
N ALA A 49 0.73 -7.00 -22.15
CA ALA A 49 -0.72 -7.11 -21.92
C ALA A 49 -1.06 -8.08 -20.76
N SER A 50 -0.04 -8.66 -20.12
CA SER A 50 -0.24 -9.62 -19.04
C SER A 50 -0.34 -8.90 -17.71
N PRO A 51 -1.41 -9.09 -16.95
CA PRO A 51 -1.46 -8.71 -15.55
C PRO A 51 -0.36 -9.44 -14.78
N ILE A 52 0.26 -8.74 -13.83
CA ILE A 52 1.37 -9.28 -13.02
C ILE A 52 0.85 -10.28 -11.99
N VAL A 53 -0.46 -10.44 -11.83
CA VAL A 53 -1.08 -11.16 -10.72
C VAL A 53 -2.15 -12.13 -11.21
N GLY A 54 -2.08 -13.34 -10.67
CA GLY A 54 -3.04 -14.39 -10.86
C GLY A 54 -2.74 -15.31 -12.05
N THR A 55 -3.14 -16.54 -11.93
CA THR A 55 -3.06 -17.56 -12.99
C THR A 55 -3.94 -17.20 -14.20
N ASN A 56 -4.89 -16.31 -14.00
CA ASN A 56 -5.76 -15.82 -15.07
C ASN A 56 -5.34 -14.42 -15.50
N ASN A 57 -4.58 -14.34 -16.58
CA ASN A 57 -4.07 -13.11 -17.17
C ASN A 57 -5.17 -12.08 -17.55
N ALA A 58 -6.43 -12.47 -17.53
CA ALA A 58 -7.55 -11.60 -17.86
C ALA A 58 -8.12 -10.83 -16.64
N LYS A 59 -7.80 -11.25 -15.40
CA LYS A 59 -8.33 -10.62 -14.19
C LYS A 59 -7.20 -10.37 -13.18
N PRO A 60 -6.76 -9.13 -13.01
CA PRO A 60 -5.91 -8.80 -11.87
C PRO A 60 -6.68 -9.09 -10.58
N GLY A 61 -6.04 -9.76 -9.64
CA GLY A 61 -6.65 -10.11 -8.38
C GLY A 61 -6.68 -11.61 -8.09
N ILE A 62 -7.14 -11.94 -6.90
CA ILE A 62 -7.24 -13.33 -6.43
C ILE A 62 -8.45 -13.99 -7.08
N SER A 63 -8.22 -15.11 -7.74
CA SER A 63 -9.29 -15.89 -8.40
C SER A 63 -10.14 -16.68 -7.41
N GLY A 64 -9.62 -16.97 -6.23
CA GLY A 64 -10.26 -17.73 -5.16
C GLY A 64 -9.25 -18.21 -4.14
N VAL A 65 -9.70 -19.02 -3.22
CA VAL A 65 -8.89 -19.58 -2.13
C VAL A 65 -9.02 -21.10 -2.09
N TYR A 66 -7.97 -21.76 -1.60
CA TYR A 66 -8.05 -23.15 -1.20
C TYR A 66 -8.34 -23.23 0.31
N VAL A 67 -9.33 -24.01 0.68
CA VAL A 67 -9.61 -24.39 2.07
C VAL A 67 -9.56 -25.90 2.16
N ASP A 68 -8.66 -26.43 2.98
CA ASP A 68 -8.43 -27.87 3.15
C ASP A 68 -8.34 -28.60 1.80
N ASP A 69 -7.51 -28.07 0.91
CA ASP A 69 -7.20 -28.56 -0.44
C ASP A 69 -8.37 -28.49 -1.46
N THR A 70 -9.49 -27.86 -1.08
CA THR A 70 -10.63 -27.62 -1.99
C THR A 70 -10.64 -26.15 -2.44
N PHE A 71 -10.76 -25.93 -3.76
CA PHE A 71 -10.77 -24.57 -4.32
C PHE A 71 -12.17 -23.95 -4.26
N TYR A 72 -12.22 -22.73 -3.76
CA TYR A 72 -13.42 -21.88 -3.70
C TYR A 72 -13.17 -20.60 -4.47
N PRO A 73 -13.83 -20.39 -5.63
CA PRO A 73 -13.72 -19.15 -6.40
C PRO A 73 -14.17 -17.93 -5.60
N SER A 74 -13.71 -16.75 -6.01
CA SER A 74 -14.04 -15.47 -5.34
C SER A 74 -15.53 -15.10 -5.38
N ASP A 75 -16.32 -15.74 -6.22
CA ASP A 75 -17.78 -15.61 -6.33
C ASP A 75 -18.54 -16.73 -5.58
N THR A 76 -17.85 -17.53 -4.78
CA THR A 76 -18.47 -18.60 -3.97
C THR A 76 -19.52 -18.02 -3.04
N THR A 77 -20.65 -18.74 -2.95
CA THR A 77 -21.75 -18.45 -2.02
C THR A 77 -21.89 -19.54 -0.96
N GLY A 78 -22.55 -19.23 0.16
CA GLY A 78 -22.79 -20.19 1.24
C GLY A 78 -21.66 -20.26 2.26
N ALA A 79 -21.34 -21.44 2.79
CA ALA A 79 -20.46 -21.62 3.95
C ALA A 79 -19.03 -21.10 3.77
N TYR A 80 -18.54 -21.07 2.53
CA TYR A 80 -17.20 -20.57 2.19
C TYR A 80 -17.23 -19.29 1.38
N ALA A 81 -18.36 -18.56 1.41
CA ALA A 81 -18.43 -17.23 0.83
C ALA A 81 -17.40 -16.33 1.49
N HIS A 82 -16.65 -15.62 0.69
CA HIS A 82 -15.56 -14.78 1.17
C HIS A 82 -15.36 -13.58 0.26
N HIS A 83 -14.71 -12.57 0.80
CA HIS A 83 -14.16 -11.45 0.03
C HIS A 83 -12.68 -11.24 0.39
N VAL A 84 -11.99 -10.51 -0.46
CA VAL A 84 -10.57 -10.23 -0.28
C VAL A 84 -10.40 -8.76 0.07
N ASP A 85 -9.80 -8.49 1.21
CA ASP A 85 -9.32 -7.16 1.56
C ASP A 85 -7.87 -7.02 1.06
N TYR A 86 -7.75 -6.40 -0.10
CA TYR A 86 -6.46 -6.22 -0.76
C TYR A 86 -5.53 -5.25 -0.03
N PHE A 87 -6.09 -4.27 0.67
CA PHE A 87 -5.29 -3.30 1.41
C PHE A 87 -4.61 -3.94 2.61
N ASN A 88 -5.37 -4.68 3.40
CA ASN A 88 -4.86 -5.35 4.58
C ASN A 88 -4.20 -6.70 4.26
N GLY A 89 -4.42 -7.26 3.07
CA GLY A 89 -3.86 -8.53 2.66
C GLY A 89 -4.54 -9.70 3.37
N GLN A 90 -5.86 -9.69 3.38
CA GLN A 90 -6.68 -10.64 4.12
C GLN A 90 -7.76 -11.26 3.24
N VAL A 91 -8.11 -12.50 3.57
CA VAL A 91 -9.33 -13.16 3.11
C VAL A 91 -10.31 -13.18 4.27
N VAL A 92 -11.49 -12.63 4.05
CA VAL A 92 -12.54 -12.52 5.07
C VAL A 92 -13.72 -13.40 4.66
N PHE A 93 -13.98 -14.45 5.41
CA PHE A 93 -15.15 -15.31 5.21
C PHE A 93 -16.40 -14.66 5.82
N ASP A 94 -17.52 -14.74 5.11
CA ASP A 94 -18.80 -14.21 5.61
C ASP A 94 -19.25 -14.96 6.89
N THR A 95 -18.91 -16.24 6.97
CA THR A 95 -19.11 -17.09 8.15
C THR A 95 -17.79 -17.70 8.57
N ALA A 96 -17.48 -17.66 9.86
CA ALA A 96 -16.23 -18.22 10.38
C ALA A 96 -16.10 -19.71 10.04
N ILE A 97 -14.96 -20.10 9.49
CA ILE A 97 -14.60 -21.50 9.21
C ILE A 97 -13.80 -22.08 10.38
N PRO A 98 -13.60 -23.40 10.48
CA PRO A 98 -12.81 -23.98 11.56
C PRO A 98 -11.41 -23.39 11.65
N THR A 99 -10.97 -23.00 12.84
CA THR A 99 -9.68 -22.36 13.08
C THR A 99 -8.47 -23.23 12.74
N GLY A 100 -8.66 -24.53 12.62
CA GLY A 100 -7.62 -25.49 12.20
C GLY A 100 -7.54 -25.71 10.70
N SER A 101 -8.41 -25.07 9.90
CA SER A 101 -8.40 -25.21 8.44
C SER A 101 -7.10 -24.71 7.82
N LYS A 102 -6.71 -25.32 6.72
CA LYS A 102 -5.57 -24.88 5.89
C LYS A 102 -6.10 -23.95 4.81
N VAL A 103 -5.88 -22.66 4.96
CA VAL A 103 -6.29 -21.66 3.97
C VAL A 103 -5.10 -21.21 3.15
N GLN A 104 -5.22 -21.18 1.83
CA GLN A 104 -4.17 -20.77 0.91
C GLN A 104 -4.74 -19.87 -0.18
N ALA A 105 -3.99 -18.83 -0.56
CA ALA A 105 -4.35 -17.95 -1.66
C ALA A 105 -3.12 -17.65 -2.53
N GLU A 106 -3.35 -17.44 -3.82
CA GLU A 106 -2.35 -16.86 -4.73
C GLU A 106 -2.47 -15.36 -4.68
N PHE A 107 -1.42 -14.67 -4.23
CA PHE A 107 -1.40 -13.22 -4.19
C PHE A 107 -0.01 -12.66 -4.52
N SER A 108 -0.02 -11.48 -5.11
CA SER A 108 1.17 -10.63 -5.18
C SER A 108 0.95 -9.40 -4.31
N TYR A 109 2.02 -8.82 -3.82
CA TYR A 109 1.97 -7.64 -2.98
C TYR A 109 2.91 -6.56 -3.53
N LYS A 110 2.63 -5.31 -3.22
CA LYS A 110 3.51 -4.20 -3.56
C LYS A 110 4.79 -4.33 -2.74
N TRP A 111 5.93 -4.43 -3.43
CA TRP A 111 7.23 -4.57 -2.77
C TRP A 111 7.52 -3.40 -1.82
N ILE A 112 7.33 -2.16 -2.31
CA ILE A 112 7.48 -0.96 -1.49
C ILE A 112 6.14 -0.61 -0.86
N ASN A 113 6.09 -0.60 0.47
CA ASN A 113 4.92 -0.16 1.21
C ASN A 113 4.90 1.36 1.28
N VAL A 114 3.97 2.01 0.57
CA VAL A 114 3.82 3.47 0.59
C VAL A 114 2.66 3.84 1.50
N VAL A 115 2.96 4.63 2.53
CA VAL A 115 2.00 5.00 3.57
C VAL A 115 2.03 6.50 3.85
N TYR A 116 0.96 7.04 4.43
CA TYR A 116 0.92 8.42 4.87
C TYR A 116 1.45 8.52 6.30
N ALA A 117 2.53 9.28 6.52
CA ALA A 117 3.25 9.33 7.78
C ALA A 117 2.37 9.65 9.01
N ASN A 118 1.37 10.54 8.83
CA ASN A 118 0.50 10.95 9.93
C ASN A 118 -0.57 9.91 10.31
N SER A 119 -0.81 8.91 9.47
CA SER A 119 -1.84 7.89 9.71
C SER A 119 -1.31 6.61 10.36
N ILE A 120 0.01 6.45 10.45
CA ILE A 120 0.64 5.23 10.94
C ILE A 120 1.28 5.41 12.32
N PRO A 121 0.97 4.54 13.27
CA PRO A 121 1.43 4.70 14.65
C PRO A 121 2.95 4.55 14.80
N TRP A 122 3.58 3.65 14.05
CA TRP A 122 5.01 3.37 14.13
C TRP A 122 5.91 4.52 13.63
N MET A 123 5.36 5.48 12.86
CA MET A 123 6.17 6.59 12.34
C MET A 123 6.74 7.47 13.45
N ARG A 124 6.01 7.67 14.53
CA ARG A 124 6.52 8.42 15.69
C ARG A 124 7.73 7.76 16.31
N GLU A 125 7.73 6.45 16.41
CA GLU A 125 8.87 5.70 16.96
C GLU A 125 10.09 5.82 16.07
N VAL A 126 9.90 5.75 14.74
CA VAL A 126 10.98 5.97 13.77
C VAL A 126 11.54 7.40 13.89
N GLN A 127 10.68 8.41 13.92
CA GLN A 127 11.10 9.81 14.01
C GLN A 127 11.85 10.14 15.31
N TYR A 128 11.38 9.62 16.43
CA TYR A 128 12.01 9.86 17.72
C TYR A 128 13.15 8.88 18.04
N ARG A 129 13.42 7.92 17.13
CA ARG A 129 14.43 6.88 17.34
C ARG A 129 14.26 6.23 18.72
N SER A 130 13.03 5.88 19.04
CA SER A 130 12.71 5.29 20.33
C SER A 130 13.59 4.05 20.56
N LEU A 131 14.42 4.11 21.60
CA LEU A 131 15.18 2.98 22.10
C LEU A 131 14.33 2.13 23.05
N ASP A 132 13.02 2.38 23.10
CA ASP A 132 12.14 1.59 23.94
C ASP A 132 12.09 0.16 23.40
N LEU A 133 12.78 -0.71 24.10
CA LEU A 133 12.85 -2.15 23.81
C LEU A 133 11.48 -2.84 23.92
N ASN A 134 10.48 -2.16 24.48
CA ASN A 134 9.11 -2.65 24.58
C ASN A 134 8.21 -2.17 23.44
N SER A 135 8.75 -1.37 22.51
CA SER A 135 8.00 -0.99 21.31
C SER A 135 7.60 -2.20 20.49
N SER A 136 6.31 -2.44 20.33
CA SER A 136 5.77 -3.56 19.55
C SER A 136 5.98 -3.38 18.05
N PHE A 137 6.21 -2.14 17.57
CA PHE A 137 6.33 -1.84 16.15
C PHE A 137 7.73 -2.02 15.59
N LEU A 138 8.76 -1.71 16.41
CA LEU A 138 10.15 -1.69 15.97
C LEU A 138 10.98 -2.86 16.53
N GLN A 139 10.36 -3.82 17.20
CA GLN A 139 11.07 -5.00 17.70
C GLN A 139 11.52 -5.85 16.51
N ALA A 140 12.81 -5.78 16.23
CA ALA A 140 13.42 -6.63 15.23
C ALA A 140 13.38 -8.10 15.67
N GLY A 141 13.00 -8.97 14.74
CA GLY A 141 13.16 -10.43 14.89
C GLY A 141 12.01 -11.16 15.55
N LYS A 142 11.03 -10.47 16.06
CA LYS A 142 9.84 -11.16 16.56
C LYS A 142 8.71 -11.17 15.56
N GLY A 143 8.90 -10.92 14.28
CA GLY A 143 7.94 -11.08 13.19
C GLY A 143 6.51 -11.34 13.68
N GLU A 144 6.05 -10.53 14.62
CA GLU A 144 4.84 -10.82 15.37
C GLU A 144 3.66 -10.46 14.50
N TRP A 145 3.12 -11.50 13.96
CA TRP A 145 1.89 -11.50 13.22
C TRP A 145 0.68 -11.16 14.11
N ASP A 146 0.92 -10.94 15.40
CA ASP A 146 -0.13 -10.58 16.37
C ASP A 146 -0.57 -9.12 16.25
N THR A 147 0.19 -8.31 15.51
CA THR A 147 -0.18 -6.92 15.22
C THR A 147 -0.91 -6.88 13.89
N PRO A 148 -2.10 -6.23 13.81
CA PRO A 148 -2.84 -6.11 12.56
C PRO A 148 -1.99 -5.57 11.40
N PRO A 149 -2.15 -6.05 10.16
CA PRO A 149 -1.33 -5.66 9.02
C PRO A 149 -1.26 -4.16 8.79
N GLU A 150 -2.34 -3.44 9.05
CA GLU A 150 -2.43 -1.99 8.88
C GLU A 150 -1.56 -1.19 9.87
N THR A 151 -1.22 -1.78 11.01
CA THR A 151 -0.44 -1.08 12.05
C THR A 151 1.01 -1.51 12.13
N ARG A 152 1.36 -2.69 11.58
CA ARG A 152 2.74 -3.17 11.61
C ARG A 152 3.59 -2.54 10.52
N LEU A 153 4.86 -2.34 10.83
CA LEU A 153 5.85 -1.89 9.87
C LEU A 153 6.17 -3.00 8.86
N GLN A 154 5.88 -2.77 7.58
CA GLN A 154 6.19 -3.67 6.48
C GLN A 154 7.31 -3.06 5.62
N LEU A 155 8.51 -3.55 5.75
CA LEU A 155 9.69 -3.09 5.01
C LEU A 155 9.86 -3.78 3.66
N PRO A 156 10.41 -3.10 2.64
CA PRO A 156 10.80 -1.69 2.63
C PRO A 156 9.59 -0.76 2.57
N ALA A 157 9.68 0.42 3.18
CA ALA A 157 8.57 1.36 3.26
C ALA A 157 8.99 2.79 2.90
N ILE A 158 8.05 3.55 2.34
CA ILE A 158 8.15 4.99 2.14
C ILE A 158 6.98 5.64 2.86
N ALA A 159 7.26 6.38 3.95
CA ALA A 159 6.25 7.17 4.61
C ALA A 159 6.26 8.60 4.05
N VAL A 160 5.11 9.04 3.53
CA VAL A 160 4.96 10.35 2.90
C VAL A 160 4.42 11.34 3.92
N GLU A 161 5.15 12.42 4.16
CA GLU A 161 4.78 13.51 5.07
C GLU A 161 4.64 14.81 4.29
N ILE A 162 3.50 15.47 4.40
CA ILE A 162 3.29 16.79 3.82
C ILE A 162 3.60 17.83 4.88
N VAL A 163 4.61 18.66 4.62
CA VAL A 163 4.95 19.76 5.52
C VAL A 163 3.83 20.79 5.48
N PRO A 164 3.24 21.18 6.64
CA PRO A 164 2.08 22.07 6.65
C PRO A 164 2.41 23.51 6.20
N ARG A 165 3.69 23.87 6.15
CA ARG A 165 4.14 25.19 5.72
C ARG A 165 4.09 25.30 4.20
N ARG A 166 3.42 26.35 3.71
CA ARG A 166 3.32 26.69 2.28
C ARG A 166 3.97 28.03 2.00
N THR A 167 4.60 28.15 0.82
CA THR A 167 5.14 29.42 0.32
C THR A 167 4.32 29.83 -0.89
N PHE A 168 3.95 31.11 -0.94
CA PHE A 168 3.15 31.68 -2.03
C PHE A 168 3.99 32.70 -2.80
N ARG A 169 3.91 32.65 -4.13
CA ARG A 169 4.51 33.65 -5.02
C ARG A 169 3.48 34.08 -6.05
N GLY A 170 3.47 35.36 -6.42
CA GLY A 170 2.62 35.86 -7.50
C GLY A 170 2.93 35.14 -8.81
N TYR A 171 1.88 34.73 -9.53
CA TYR A 171 2.03 34.07 -10.81
C TYR A 171 2.22 35.07 -11.95
N GLN A 172 1.34 36.08 -12.02
CA GLN A 172 1.39 37.14 -13.03
C GLN A 172 0.65 38.41 -12.56
N LEU A 173 0.88 39.52 -13.27
CA LEU A 173 0.06 40.73 -13.11
C LEU A 173 -1.39 40.40 -13.48
N GLY A 174 -2.31 40.59 -12.56
CA GLY A 174 -3.73 40.31 -12.79
C GLY A 174 -4.27 39.06 -12.11
N GLY A 175 -3.45 38.31 -11.39
CA GLY A 175 -3.93 37.23 -10.52
C GLY A 175 -3.18 35.91 -10.66
N GLY A 176 -3.58 34.98 -9.81
CA GLY A 176 -2.96 33.66 -9.69
C GLY A 176 -1.74 33.67 -8.75
N GLN A 177 -1.49 32.51 -8.17
CA GLN A 177 -0.36 32.30 -7.26
C GLN A 177 0.31 30.96 -7.53
N TRP A 178 1.63 30.95 -7.43
CA TRP A 178 2.40 29.74 -7.24
C TRP A 178 2.33 29.33 -5.78
N VAL A 179 1.99 28.09 -5.54
CA VAL A 179 1.96 27.50 -4.20
C VAL A 179 3.03 26.43 -4.15
N TYR A 180 3.97 26.58 -3.23
CA TYR A 180 5.04 25.63 -2.98
C TYR A 180 4.79 24.93 -1.65
N THR A 181 4.89 23.62 -1.64
CA THR A 181 4.75 22.79 -0.45
C THR A 181 5.83 21.73 -0.46
N ASP A 182 6.55 21.59 0.64
CA ASP A 182 7.54 20.54 0.79
C ASP A 182 6.86 19.22 1.18
N VAL A 183 7.29 18.15 0.56
CA VAL A 183 6.90 16.77 0.89
C VAL A 183 8.14 15.99 1.26
N LEU A 184 8.11 15.37 2.42
CA LEU A 184 9.17 14.51 2.92
C LEU A 184 8.82 13.05 2.65
N PHE A 185 9.76 12.32 2.10
CA PHE A 185 9.67 10.90 1.87
C PHE A 185 10.66 10.21 2.80
N HIS A 186 10.13 9.57 3.84
CA HIS A 186 10.92 8.78 4.78
C HIS A 186 11.09 7.37 4.22
N CYS A 187 12.26 7.10 3.65
CA CYS A 187 12.62 5.80 3.07
C CYS A 187 13.20 4.91 4.16
N ILE A 188 12.55 3.78 4.45
CA ILE A 188 12.92 2.89 5.54
C ILE A 188 13.11 1.48 4.99
N ALA A 189 14.24 0.84 5.32
CA ALA A 189 14.57 -0.50 4.86
C ALA A 189 15.36 -1.30 5.89
N GLU A 190 15.42 -2.62 5.71
CA GLU A 190 16.15 -3.54 6.58
C GLU A 190 17.68 -3.48 6.38
N ASN A 191 18.12 -2.96 5.25
CA ASN A 191 19.54 -2.83 4.94
C ASN A 191 19.82 -1.52 4.21
N GLU A 192 21.08 -1.14 4.22
CA GLU A 192 21.55 0.12 3.64
C GLU A 192 21.36 0.19 2.12
N MET A 193 21.58 -0.92 1.43
CA MET A 193 21.47 -0.97 -0.03
C MET A 193 20.02 -0.69 -0.47
N THR A 194 19.05 -1.39 0.09
CA THR A 194 17.63 -1.15 -0.22
C THR A 194 17.19 0.25 0.17
N ARG A 195 17.67 0.81 1.31
CA ARG A 195 17.42 2.20 1.66
C ARG A 195 17.92 3.16 0.58
N ASN A 196 19.15 2.94 0.08
CA ASN A 196 19.73 3.77 -0.98
C ASN A 196 18.91 3.67 -2.27
N GLU A 197 18.50 2.47 -2.66
CA GLU A 197 17.61 2.26 -3.81
C GLU A 197 16.28 3.05 -3.68
N LEU A 198 15.66 3.05 -2.48
CA LEU A 198 14.45 3.85 -2.24
C LEU A 198 14.71 5.35 -2.37
N VAL A 199 15.82 5.84 -1.81
CA VAL A 199 16.23 7.24 -1.89
C VAL A 199 16.46 7.64 -3.35
N ASP A 200 17.12 6.82 -4.14
CA ASP A 200 17.35 7.06 -5.56
C ASP A 200 16.03 7.07 -6.36
N ILE A 201 15.16 6.08 -6.15
CA ILE A 201 13.84 6.03 -6.81
C ILE A 201 13.05 7.32 -6.56
N VAL A 202 13.06 7.83 -5.33
CA VAL A 202 12.34 9.07 -4.99
C VAL A 202 13.05 10.29 -5.58
N SER A 203 14.37 10.34 -5.49
CA SER A 203 15.16 11.49 -5.99
C SER A 203 15.06 11.65 -7.52
N PHE A 204 14.90 10.54 -8.26
CA PHE A 204 14.68 10.58 -9.71
C PHE A 204 13.29 11.08 -10.14
N GLN A 205 12.41 11.43 -9.21
CA GLN A 205 11.07 11.95 -9.55
C GLN A 205 11.08 13.47 -9.84
N SER A 206 12.23 14.09 -10.03
CA SER A 206 12.34 15.50 -10.40
C SER A 206 11.64 15.81 -11.72
N ASP A 207 11.11 17.03 -11.83
CA ASP A 207 10.45 17.58 -13.02
C ASP A 207 9.23 16.79 -13.52
N LYS A 208 8.72 15.88 -12.73
CA LYS A 208 7.50 15.15 -13.07
C LYS A 208 6.24 15.96 -12.78
N LYS A 209 5.29 15.84 -13.69
CA LYS A 209 3.96 16.42 -13.56
C LYS A 209 2.96 15.32 -13.20
N ILE A 210 2.35 15.43 -12.03
CA ILE A 210 1.39 14.45 -11.50
C ILE A 210 0.01 15.07 -11.48
N GLY A 211 -0.97 14.37 -12.07
CA GLY A 211 -2.37 14.74 -11.94
C GLY A 211 -2.92 14.37 -10.56
N THR A 212 -3.65 15.28 -9.95
CA THR A 212 -4.33 15.04 -8.69
C THR A 212 -5.83 14.98 -8.87
N TYR A 213 -6.51 14.33 -7.96
CA TYR A 213 -7.96 14.29 -7.88
C TYR A 213 -8.42 14.47 -6.42
N ASP A 214 -9.65 14.93 -6.26
CA ASP A 214 -10.28 15.00 -4.95
C ASP A 214 -10.97 13.68 -4.64
N SER A 215 -10.48 12.98 -3.62
CA SER A 215 -11.03 11.69 -3.20
C SER A 215 -12.51 11.77 -2.78
N ASN A 216 -12.95 12.90 -2.23
CA ASN A 216 -14.35 13.10 -1.84
C ASN A 216 -15.27 13.21 -3.07
N ILE A 217 -14.78 13.84 -4.15
CA ILE A 217 -15.53 13.91 -5.41
C ILE A 217 -15.65 12.51 -6.02
N VAL A 218 -14.56 11.76 -6.04
CA VAL A 218 -14.55 10.37 -6.54
C VAL A 218 -15.49 9.49 -5.72
N ALA A 219 -15.45 9.58 -4.39
CA ALA A 219 -16.34 8.81 -3.52
C ALA A 219 -17.83 9.15 -3.76
N ARG A 220 -18.15 10.43 -3.91
CA ARG A 220 -19.54 10.88 -4.20
C ARG A 220 -20.04 10.47 -5.58
N SER A 221 -19.16 10.34 -6.54
CA SER A 221 -19.53 9.87 -7.90
C SER A 221 -19.72 8.36 -7.99
N GLY A 222 -19.34 7.60 -6.95
CA GLY A 222 -19.34 6.14 -6.96
C GLY A 222 -18.23 5.50 -7.80
N ASP A 223 -17.25 6.29 -8.23
CA ASP A 223 -16.14 5.82 -9.07
C ASP A 223 -14.93 5.34 -8.26
N PHE A 224 -15.04 5.25 -6.93
CA PHE A 224 -13.94 4.76 -6.11
C PHE A 224 -13.68 3.28 -6.42
N PRO A 225 -12.44 2.91 -6.75
CA PRO A 225 -12.18 1.59 -7.32
C PRO A 225 -12.23 0.44 -6.30
N ILE A 226 -12.22 0.75 -5.01
CA ILE A 226 -12.26 -0.23 -3.92
C ILE A 226 -13.42 0.14 -3.00
N ASP A 227 -14.20 -0.84 -2.57
CA ASP A 227 -15.27 -0.65 -1.59
C ASP A 227 -14.72 -0.56 -0.15
N TYR A 228 -15.61 -0.39 0.82
CA TYR A 228 -15.25 -0.30 2.25
C TYR A 228 -14.67 -1.60 2.83
N ARG A 229 -14.79 -2.72 2.12
CA ARG A 229 -14.23 -4.02 2.49
C ARG A 229 -12.84 -4.25 1.89
N GLY A 230 -12.29 -3.26 1.17
CA GLY A 230 -11.01 -3.41 0.48
C GLY A 230 -11.08 -4.22 -0.82
N THR A 231 -12.30 -4.49 -1.30
CA THR A 231 -12.55 -5.30 -2.49
C THR A 231 -12.77 -4.41 -3.73
N PRO A 232 -12.19 -4.77 -4.89
CA PRO A 232 -12.40 -4.01 -6.12
C PRO A 232 -13.86 -3.99 -6.57
N VAL A 233 -14.37 -2.81 -6.90
CA VAL A 233 -15.73 -2.62 -7.40
C VAL A 233 -15.77 -2.93 -8.90
N SER A 234 -16.69 -3.81 -9.30
CA SER A 234 -16.85 -4.18 -10.72
C SER A 234 -17.27 -2.98 -11.55
N GLY A 235 -16.55 -2.71 -12.63
CA GLY A 235 -16.81 -1.58 -13.54
C GLY A 235 -16.34 -0.22 -13.03
N ALA A 236 -15.79 -0.12 -11.82
CA ALA A 236 -15.19 1.10 -11.32
C ALA A 236 -13.93 1.48 -12.13
N LEU A 237 -13.71 2.78 -12.21
CA LEU A 237 -12.51 3.30 -12.89
C LEU A 237 -11.28 3.05 -12.04
N ALA A 238 -10.27 2.49 -12.68
CA ALA A 238 -8.97 2.28 -12.07
C ALA A 238 -7.94 3.31 -12.59
N PHE A 239 -6.75 3.37 -11.98
CA PHE A 239 -5.65 4.14 -12.54
C PHE A 239 -5.26 3.57 -13.93
N PRO A 240 -4.98 4.39 -14.97
CA PRO A 240 -4.92 5.85 -14.95
C PRO A 240 -6.24 6.56 -15.29
N ASP A 241 -7.29 5.83 -15.62
CA ASP A 241 -8.54 6.43 -16.13
C ASP A 241 -9.32 7.18 -15.04
N LEU A 242 -9.21 6.72 -13.78
CA LEU A 242 -9.74 7.45 -12.64
C LEU A 242 -9.15 8.87 -12.56
N VAL A 243 -7.82 9.00 -12.69
CA VAL A 243 -7.14 10.30 -12.65
C VAL A 243 -7.50 11.14 -13.88
N LYS A 244 -7.68 10.55 -15.06
CA LYS A 244 -8.09 11.27 -16.26
C LYS A 244 -9.49 11.87 -16.10
N LYS A 245 -10.45 11.10 -15.58
CA LYS A 245 -11.84 11.53 -15.39
C LYS A 245 -11.98 12.58 -14.30
N HIS A 246 -11.33 12.38 -13.16
CA HIS A 246 -11.49 13.21 -11.96
C HIS A 246 -10.31 14.16 -11.70
N ARG A 247 -9.52 14.43 -12.72
CA ARG A 247 -8.36 15.30 -12.60
C ARG A 247 -8.76 16.71 -12.19
N GLY A 248 -8.30 17.12 -11.00
CA GLY A 248 -8.48 18.46 -10.47
C GLY A 248 -7.41 19.44 -10.95
N THR A 249 -6.16 19.15 -10.61
CA THR A 249 -5.02 20.00 -10.95
C THR A 249 -3.78 19.15 -11.21
N PHE A 250 -2.69 19.81 -11.55
CA PHE A 250 -1.39 19.16 -11.66
C PHE A 250 -0.46 19.70 -10.58
N ILE A 251 0.32 18.80 -10.01
CA ILE A 251 1.44 19.09 -9.15
C ILE A 251 2.71 18.83 -9.95
N ARG A 252 3.64 19.77 -9.96
CA ARG A 252 5.00 19.55 -10.46
C ARG A 252 5.92 19.25 -9.30
N LEU A 253 6.73 18.23 -9.44
CA LEU A 253 7.78 17.87 -8.47
C LEU A 253 9.07 18.55 -8.85
N ILE A 254 9.64 19.33 -7.93
CA ILE A 254 10.88 20.09 -8.15
C ILE A 254 11.82 19.94 -6.96
N ASP A 255 13.09 20.22 -7.19
CA ASP A 255 14.14 20.35 -6.19
C ASP A 255 14.24 19.16 -5.21
N PRO A 256 14.40 17.92 -5.69
CA PRO A 256 14.64 16.79 -4.81
C PRO A 256 15.97 16.98 -4.07
N SER A 257 15.96 16.75 -2.78
CA SER A 257 17.16 16.83 -1.96
C SER A 257 17.17 15.80 -0.84
N VAL A 258 18.28 15.11 -0.69
CA VAL A 258 18.48 14.17 0.43
C VAL A 258 18.79 14.97 1.68
N GLN A 259 17.96 14.83 2.71
CA GLN A 259 18.08 15.58 3.97
C GLN A 259 18.81 14.82 5.06
N GLY A 260 18.79 13.50 5.02
CA GLY A 260 19.46 12.65 6.00
C GLY A 260 19.49 11.20 5.58
N MET A 261 20.53 10.50 5.97
CA MET A 261 20.71 9.07 5.76
C MET A 261 21.36 8.48 7.00
N ASP A 262 20.58 7.79 7.80
CA ASP A 262 21.00 7.30 9.12
C ASP A 262 20.58 5.84 9.34
N MET A 263 21.25 5.21 10.29
CA MET A 263 20.78 3.97 10.88
C MET A 263 19.79 4.30 12.00
N ILE A 264 18.56 3.78 11.90
CA ILE A 264 17.52 3.96 12.91
C ILE A 264 17.79 3.05 14.10
N ASN A 265 18.08 1.78 13.81
CA ASN A 265 18.53 0.77 14.78
C ASN A 265 19.39 -0.28 14.06
N SER A 266 19.85 -1.32 14.77
CA SER A 266 20.74 -2.36 14.22
C SER A 266 20.21 -3.09 12.99
N ASN A 267 18.90 -3.05 12.75
CA ASN A 267 18.23 -3.79 11.69
C ASN A 267 17.39 -2.88 10.78
N MET A 268 17.50 -1.57 10.95
CA MET A 268 16.74 -0.60 10.16
C MET A 268 17.56 0.62 9.78
N TYR A 269 17.47 0.98 8.53
CA TYR A 269 18.13 2.14 7.93
C TYR A 269 17.06 3.10 7.42
N GLY A 270 17.27 4.39 7.69
CA GLY A 270 16.40 5.47 7.25
C GLY A 270 17.09 6.43 6.31
N GLY A 271 16.32 6.99 5.38
CA GLY A 271 16.73 8.10 4.53
C GLY A 271 15.57 9.06 4.34
N ILE A 272 15.83 10.35 4.30
CA ILE A 272 14.80 11.37 4.08
C ILE A 272 15.09 12.10 2.79
N VAL A 273 14.16 12.05 1.86
CA VAL A 273 14.19 12.83 0.63
C VAL A 273 13.11 13.91 0.70
N LYS A 274 13.51 15.16 0.55
CA LYS A 274 12.58 16.27 0.42
C LYS A 274 12.35 16.55 -1.06
N ILE A 275 11.10 16.68 -1.48
CA ILE A 275 10.72 17.18 -2.80
C ILE A 275 9.77 18.35 -2.59
N THR A 276 10.03 19.47 -3.28
CA THR A 276 9.11 20.59 -3.30
C THR A 276 8.06 20.36 -4.38
N THR A 277 6.80 20.51 -4.02
CA THR A 277 5.69 20.48 -4.97
C THR A 277 5.30 21.90 -5.36
N GLU A 278 5.05 22.09 -6.64
CA GLU A 278 4.63 23.35 -7.22
C GLU A 278 3.25 23.23 -7.85
N VAL A 279 2.34 24.09 -7.45
CA VAL A 279 0.96 24.15 -7.97
C VAL A 279 0.63 25.58 -8.36
N ILE A 280 0.00 25.77 -9.52
CA ILE A 280 -0.56 27.06 -9.90
C ILE A 280 -1.99 27.13 -9.40
N ASN A 281 -2.28 28.07 -8.53
CA ASN A 281 -3.64 28.40 -8.11
C ASN A 281 -4.12 29.64 -8.89
N LEU A 282 -4.96 29.37 -9.86
CA LEU A 282 -5.63 30.43 -10.63
C LEU A 282 -6.97 30.72 -9.96
N GLN A 283 -6.96 31.49 -8.87
CA GLN A 283 -8.21 32.07 -8.37
C GLN A 283 -8.59 33.23 -9.32
N ILE A 284 -9.68 33.05 -10.02
CA ILE A 284 -10.37 34.07 -10.77
C ILE A 284 -11.37 34.76 -9.85
#